data_3e45e1582a8ab0a222aba4c40b0481f5
#
_entry.id   3e45e1582a8ab0a222aba4c40b0481f5
#
_cell.length_a   1.000
_cell.length_b   1.000
_cell.length_c   1.000
_cell.angle_alpha   90.00
_cell.angle_beta   90.00
_cell.angle_gamma   90.00
#
_symmetry.space_group_name_H-M   'P 1'
#
loop_
_entity.id
_entity.type
_entity.pdbx_description
1 polymer ?
#
loop_
_entity_poly.entity_id
_entity_poly.type
_entity_poly.pdbx_seq_one_letter_code
_entity_poly.pdbx_strand_id
1 'polypeptide(L)'
;MERKWYLDLWALIREPFKRGIPEIVEFGTIQRGFACAMGMGAISLLVSWIIQAGMVYSLGALAPQLGAALGVLAGAGFFVLVFYALLTFAILAIYSVLFSQIANKFGAHTNYESILKICWYQSAYSMVISLALSIIEVILVLIIRGLSLDIYAPDMILYIIGFSYTIFQVVAYIWCFWVSLTLMARQIEKGRLATFGIGILASLIPVAFIGILVGMVMLATSR
;
A
#
# COMPACT_ATOMS: atom_id res chain seq x y z
N MET A 1 -13.02 28.28 -0.73
CA MET A 1 -12.74 27.33 -1.84
C MET A 1 -12.42 25.98 -1.23
N GLU A 2 -13.21 24.95 -1.53
CA GLU A 2 -12.85 23.59 -1.08
C GLU A 2 -11.57 23.13 -1.78
N ARG A 3 -10.57 22.83 -0.98
CA ARG A 3 -9.29 22.31 -1.49
C ARG A 3 -9.51 20.90 -2.06
N LYS A 4 -9.08 20.68 -3.28
CA LYS A 4 -9.24 19.38 -3.96
C LYS A 4 -8.31 18.33 -3.34
N TRP A 5 -8.81 17.11 -3.15
CA TRP A 5 -8.11 16.00 -2.49
C TRP A 5 -6.71 15.68 -3.09
N TYR A 6 -6.57 15.76 -4.40
CA TYR A 6 -5.30 15.45 -5.08
C TYR A 6 -4.18 16.46 -4.78
N LEU A 7 -4.53 17.68 -4.34
CA LEU A 7 -3.52 18.68 -3.94
C LEU A 7 -2.85 18.31 -2.63
N ASP A 8 -3.57 17.68 -1.70
CA ASP A 8 -3.01 17.18 -0.45
C ASP A 8 -2.00 16.05 -0.74
N LEU A 9 -2.39 15.12 -1.63
CA LEU A 9 -1.52 14.00 -2.04
C LEU A 9 -0.30 14.51 -2.81
N TRP A 10 -0.48 15.47 -3.71
CA TRP A 10 0.62 16.09 -4.45
C TRP A 10 1.62 16.79 -3.54
N ALA A 11 1.15 17.54 -2.53
CA ALA A 11 2.00 18.18 -1.54
C ALA A 11 2.78 17.13 -0.71
N LEU A 12 2.14 15.99 -0.37
CA LEU A 12 2.77 14.88 0.34
C LEU A 12 3.87 14.19 -0.49
N ILE A 13 3.69 14.09 -1.80
CA ILE A 13 4.68 13.50 -2.71
C ILE A 13 5.86 14.44 -2.92
N ARG A 14 5.59 15.72 -3.20
CA ARG A 14 6.60 16.68 -3.61
C ARG A 14 7.44 17.22 -2.45
N GLU A 15 6.78 17.56 -1.35
CA GLU A 15 7.41 18.21 -0.19
C GLU A 15 6.84 17.65 1.12
N PRO A 16 7.07 16.33 1.43
CA PRO A 16 6.38 15.65 2.51
C PRO A 16 6.54 16.37 3.86
N PHE A 17 7.75 16.78 4.21
CA PHE A 17 8.02 17.35 5.53
C PHE A 17 7.76 18.86 5.63
N LYS A 18 7.85 19.60 4.53
CA LYS A 18 7.66 21.07 4.53
C LYS A 18 6.20 21.47 4.40
N ARG A 19 5.44 20.76 3.57
CA ARG A 19 4.06 21.13 3.22
C ARG A 19 3.08 19.98 3.42
N GLY A 20 3.36 18.81 2.89
CA GLY A 20 2.40 17.72 2.84
C GLY A 20 1.92 17.28 4.23
N ILE A 21 2.84 16.95 5.13
CA ILE A 21 2.51 16.51 6.49
C ILE A 21 1.83 17.62 7.31
N PRO A 22 2.38 18.85 7.40
CA PRO A 22 1.72 19.94 8.11
C PRO A 22 0.31 20.23 7.60
N GLU A 23 0.14 20.34 6.28
CA GLU A 23 -1.14 20.66 5.66
C GLU A 23 -2.20 19.55 5.88
N ILE A 24 -1.81 18.27 5.84
CA ILE A 24 -2.72 17.15 6.10
C ILE A 24 -3.13 17.11 7.58
N VAL A 25 -2.19 17.31 8.50
CA VAL A 25 -2.48 17.28 9.93
C VAL A 25 -3.45 18.42 10.30
N GLU A 26 -3.20 19.64 9.80
CA GLU A 26 -3.97 20.83 10.15
C GLU A 26 -5.28 20.94 9.38
N PHE A 27 -5.26 20.75 8.06
CA PHE A 27 -6.41 21.01 7.17
C PHE A 27 -6.99 19.75 6.51
N GLY A 28 -6.38 18.58 6.69
CA GLY A 28 -6.85 17.31 6.15
C GLY A 28 -8.19 16.91 6.76
N THR A 29 -9.09 16.32 5.95
CA THR A 29 -10.35 15.75 6.40
C THR A 29 -10.42 14.26 6.09
N ILE A 30 -11.25 13.51 6.82
CA ILE A 30 -11.50 12.08 6.56
C ILE A 30 -12.00 11.88 5.12
N GLN A 31 -12.94 12.72 4.68
CA GLN A 31 -13.52 12.62 3.33
C GLN A 31 -12.48 12.80 2.23
N ARG A 32 -11.56 13.77 2.37
CA ARG A 32 -10.48 13.98 1.40
C ARG A 32 -9.46 12.86 1.45
N GLY A 33 -9.08 12.39 2.65
CA GLY A 33 -8.19 11.23 2.79
C GLY A 33 -8.78 9.98 2.17
N PHE A 34 -10.07 9.72 2.41
CA PHE A 34 -10.83 8.64 1.78
C PHE A 34 -10.84 8.78 0.24
N ALA A 35 -11.15 9.98 -0.27
CA ALA A 35 -11.14 10.25 -1.71
C ALA A 35 -9.74 10.03 -2.33
N CYS A 36 -8.65 10.42 -1.61
CA CYS A 36 -7.28 10.12 -2.02
C CYS A 36 -7.04 8.61 -2.15
N ALA A 37 -7.41 7.85 -1.12
CA ALA A 37 -7.20 6.41 -1.10
C ALA A 37 -8.04 5.69 -2.17
N MET A 38 -9.30 6.06 -2.33
CA MET A 38 -10.18 5.50 -3.37
C MET A 38 -9.71 5.86 -4.77
N GLY A 39 -9.34 7.12 -5.01
CA GLY A 39 -8.82 7.57 -6.31
C GLY A 39 -7.54 6.84 -6.69
N MET A 40 -6.58 6.75 -5.77
CA MET A 40 -5.33 6.02 -6.02
C MET A 40 -5.55 4.51 -6.12
N GLY A 41 -6.45 3.95 -5.32
CA GLY A 41 -6.87 2.56 -5.43
C GLY A 41 -7.43 2.24 -6.82
N ALA A 42 -8.35 3.05 -7.32
CA ALA A 42 -8.92 2.88 -8.66
C ALA A 42 -7.86 2.99 -9.77
N ILE A 43 -6.93 3.95 -9.67
CA ILE A 43 -5.82 4.10 -10.62
C ILE A 43 -4.91 2.87 -10.56
N SER A 44 -4.53 2.42 -9.37
CA SER A 44 -3.68 1.24 -9.19
C SER A 44 -4.33 -0.03 -9.74
N LEU A 45 -5.63 -0.19 -9.54
CA LEU A 45 -6.41 -1.30 -10.11
C LEU A 45 -6.42 -1.25 -11.63
N LEU A 46 -6.71 -0.09 -12.23
CA LEU A 46 -6.71 0.08 -13.68
C LEU A 46 -5.34 -0.23 -14.30
N VAL A 47 -4.27 0.30 -13.71
CA VAL A 47 -2.90 0.05 -14.21
C VAL A 47 -2.52 -1.42 -14.06
N SER A 48 -2.81 -2.04 -12.91
CA SER A 48 -2.57 -3.48 -12.70
C SER A 48 -3.36 -4.32 -13.71
N TRP A 49 -4.58 -3.94 -14.01
CA TRP A 49 -5.43 -4.62 -14.99
C TRP A 49 -4.88 -4.50 -16.42
N ILE A 50 -4.40 -3.31 -16.82
CA ILE A 50 -3.75 -3.09 -18.12
C ILE A 50 -2.47 -3.93 -18.23
N ILE A 51 -1.63 -3.97 -17.19
CA ILE A 51 -0.41 -4.77 -17.15
C ILE A 51 -0.75 -6.26 -17.28
N GLN A 52 -1.72 -6.74 -16.49
CA GLN A 52 -2.14 -8.14 -16.54
C GLN A 52 -2.75 -8.50 -17.89
N ALA A 53 -3.61 -7.66 -18.45
CA ALA A 53 -4.19 -7.88 -19.78
C ALA A 53 -3.11 -7.94 -20.87
N GLY A 54 -2.08 -7.09 -20.79
CA GLY A 54 -0.94 -7.12 -21.69
C GLY A 54 -0.13 -8.42 -21.57
N MET A 55 0.09 -8.92 -20.33
CA MET A 55 0.74 -10.21 -20.12
C MET A 55 -0.11 -11.38 -20.63
N VAL A 56 -1.41 -11.38 -20.36
CA VAL A 56 -2.35 -12.39 -20.86
C VAL A 56 -2.37 -12.43 -22.38
N TYR A 57 -2.41 -11.25 -23.03
CA TYR A 57 -2.37 -11.16 -24.49
C TYR A 57 -1.07 -11.74 -25.06
N SER A 58 0.08 -11.40 -24.47
CA SER A 58 1.36 -11.91 -24.93
C SER A 58 1.52 -13.43 -24.73
N LEU A 59 1.00 -13.98 -23.63
CA LEU A 59 0.98 -15.42 -23.38
C LEU A 59 -0.09 -16.15 -24.20
N GLY A 60 -1.25 -15.52 -24.41
CA GLY A 60 -2.34 -16.06 -25.22
C GLY A 60 -1.99 -16.20 -26.71
N ALA A 61 -1.10 -15.34 -27.22
CA ALA A 61 -0.56 -15.47 -28.56
C ALA A 61 0.34 -16.72 -28.73
N LEU A 62 0.95 -17.17 -27.62
CA LEU A 62 1.78 -18.40 -27.58
C LEU A 62 0.96 -19.65 -27.27
N ALA A 63 -0.15 -19.51 -26.54
CA ALA A 63 -1.02 -20.62 -26.15
C ALA A 63 -2.48 -20.15 -25.96
N PRO A 64 -3.35 -20.24 -27.01
CA PRO A 64 -4.73 -19.73 -26.96
C PRO A 64 -5.57 -20.29 -25.78
N GLN A 65 -5.34 -21.55 -25.40
CA GLN A 65 -6.03 -22.19 -24.27
C GLN A 65 -5.63 -21.57 -22.93
N LEU A 66 -4.37 -21.16 -22.78
CA LEU A 66 -3.86 -20.48 -21.60
C LEU A 66 -4.44 -19.04 -21.50
N GLY A 67 -4.59 -18.38 -22.65
CA GLY A 67 -5.19 -17.05 -22.73
C GLY A 67 -6.65 -17.01 -22.26
N ALA A 68 -7.44 -18.02 -22.61
CA ALA A 68 -8.82 -18.16 -22.14
C ALA A 68 -8.90 -18.38 -20.62
N ALA A 69 -8.06 -19.28 -20.06
CA ALA A 69 -8.01 -19.53 -18.63
C ALA A 69 -7.56 -18.29 -17.84
N LEU A 70 -6.58 -17.53 -18.34
CA LEU A 70 -6.12 -16.29 -17.75
C LEU A 70 -7.16 -15.16 -17.85
N GLY A 71 -7.97 -15.13 -18.91
CA GLY A 71 -9.10 -14.21 -19.05
C GLY A 71 -10.16 -14.42 -17.96
N VAL A 72 -10.48 -15.68 -17.64
CA VAL A 72 -11.38 -16.03 -16.53
C VAL A 72 -10.78 -15.62 -15.19
N LEU A 73 -9.48 -15.88 -14.97
CA LEU A 73 -8.76 -15.44 -13.78
C LEU A 73 -8.71 -13.92 -13.62
N ALA A 74 -8.57 -13.17 -14.73
CA ALA A 74 -8.60 -11.71 -14.69
C ALA A 74 -10.00 -11.18 -14.32
N GLY A 75 -11.07 -11.82 -14.80
CA GLY A 75 -12.45 -11.48 -14.41
C GLY A 75 -12.73 -11.77 -12.93
N ALA A 76 -12.33 -12.95 -12.45
CA ALA A 76 -12.43 -13.29 -11.02
C ALA A 76 -11.56 -12.37 -10.15
N GLY A 77 -10.40 -11.93 -10.66
CA GLY A 77 -9.48 -11.01 -9.98
C GLY A 77 -10.14 -9.68 -9.61
N PHE A 78 -11.07 -9.17 -10.41
CA PHE A 78 -11.81 -7.95 -10.06
C PHE A 78 -12.59 -8.12 -8.76
N PHE A 79 -13.32 -9.22 -8.58
CA PHE A 79 -14.07 -9.49 -7.34
C PHE A 79 -13.14 -9.67 -6.14
N VAL A 80 -12.02 -10.35 -6.32
CA VAL A 80 -11.00 -10.50 -5.28
C VAL A 80 -10.43 -9.14 -4.87
N LEU A 81 -10.19 -8.25 -5.83
CA LEU A 81 -9.67 -6.90 -5.56
C LEU A 81 -10.70 -6.02 -4.83
N VAL A 82 -11.98 -6.09 -5.22
CA VAL A 82 -13.06 -5.38 -4.50
C VAL A 82 -13.17 -5.90 -3.07
N PHE A 83 -13.17 -7.22 -2.87
CA PHE A 83 -13.19 -7.82 -1.55
C PHE A 83 -11.97 -7.43 -0.72
N TYR A 84 -10.77 -7.46 -1.32
CA TYR A 84 -9.53 -7.02 -0.69
C TYR A 84 -9.59 -5.55 -0.29
N ALA A 85 -10.13 -4.67 -1.14
CA ALA A 85 -10.32 -3.25 -0.81
C ALA A 85 -11.25 -3.09 0.41
N LEU A 86 -12.42 -3.75 0.42
CA LEU A 86 -13.35 -3.71 1.55
C LEU A 86 -12.71 -4.23 2.84
N LEU A 87 -11.97 -5.34 2.76
CA LEU A 87 -11.25 -5.89 3.90
C LEU A 87 -10.17 -4.92 4.42
N THR A 88 -9.43 -4.29 3.53
CA THR A 88 -8.43 -3.28 3.90
C THR A 88 -9.09 -2.10 4.60
N PHE A 89 -10.24 -1.62 4.13
CA PHE A 89 -11.03 -0.59 4.81
C PHE A 89 -11.40 -1.00 6.23
N ALA A 90 -11.93 -2.20 6.41
CA ALA A 90 -12.30 -2.71 7.73
C ALA A 90 -11.08 -2.78 8.67
N ILE A 91 -9.94 -3.29 8.16
CA ILE A 91 -8.68 -3.37 8.92
C ILE A 91 -8.20 -1.98 9.34
N LEU A 92 -8.20 -0.99 8.44
CA LEU A 92 -7.78 0.38 8.76
C LEU A 92 -8.70 1.03 9.81
N ALA A 93 -10.00 0.77 9.75
CA ALA A 93 -10.93 1.28 10.75
C ALA A 93 -10.64 0.67 12.14
N ILE A 94 -10.51 -0.66 12.23
CA ILE A 94 -10.17 -1.37 13.47
C ILE A 94 -8.82 -0.88 14.02
N TYR A 95 -7.80 -0.80 13.15
CA TYR A 95 -6.47 -0.31 13.51
C TYR A 95 -6.55 1.11 14.09
N SER A 96 -7.33 2.00 13.47
CA SER A 96 -7.48 3.40 13.92
C SER A 96 -8.08 3.51 15.31
N VAL A 97 -9.08 2.65 15.62
CA VAL A 97 -9.68 2.58 16.96
C VAL A 97 -8.67 2.10 17.98
N LEU A 98 -7.99 0.98 17.71
CA LEU A 98 -6.99 0.40 18.62
C LEU A 98 -5.82 1.37 18.84
N PHE A 99 -5.30 1.94 17.76
CA PHE A 99 -4.20 2.89 17.83
C PHE A 99 -4.57 4.11 18.68
N SER A 100 -5.74 4.71 18.46
CA SER A 100 -6.19 5.88 19.24
C SER A 100 -6.35 5.57 20.72
N GLN A 101 -6.91 4.40 21.08
CA GLN A 101 -7.05 3.97 22.47
C GLN A 101 -5.70 3.77 23.15
N ILE A 102 -4.76 3.13 22.46
CA ILE A 102 -3.40 2.91 22.99
C ILE A 102 -2.67 4.25 23.11
N ALA A 103 -2.71 5.09 22.07
CA ALA A 103 -2.07 6.40 22.07
C ALA A 103 -2.54 7.28 23.25
N ASN A 104 -3.85 7.26 23.53
CA ASN A 104 -4.42 8.00 24.66
C ASN A 104 -3.93 7.48 26.02
N LYS A 105 -3.70 6.17 26.17
CA LYS A 105 -3.07 5.61 27.38
C LYS A 105 -1.62 6.07 27.56
N PHE A 106 -0.93 6.42 26.48
CA PHE A 106 0.40 7.01 26.50
C PHE A 106 0.40 8.54 26.51
N GLY A 107 -0.74 9.15 26.87
CA GLY A 107 -0.88 10.59 27.04
C GLY A 107 -0.92 11.38 25.73
N ALA A 108 -1.38 10.77 24.63
CA ALA A 108 -1.78 11.48 23.43
C ALA A 108 -3.26 11.89 23.57
N HIS A 109 -3.63 13.05 23.04
CA HIS A 109 -5.03 13.49 22.98
C HIS A 109 -5.53 13.36 21.54
N THR A 110 -5.89 12.14 21.16
CA THR A 110 -6.35 11.86 19.79
C THR A 110 -7.64 11.04 19.79
N ASN A 111 -8.42 11.18 18.72
CA ASN A 111 -9.59 10.38 18.47
C ASN A 111 -9.40 9.44 17.27
N TYR A 112 -10.25 8.42 17.13
CA TYR A 112 -10.14 7.45 16.05
C TYR A 112 -10.30 8.10 14.66
N GLU A 113 -11.10 9.17 14.55
CA GLU A 113 -11.32 9.88 13.27
C GLU A 113 -10.05 10.54 12.76
N SER A 114 -9.28 11.17 13.66
CA SER A 114 -7.99 11.78 13.33
C SER A 114 -6.98 10.73 12.85
N ILE A 115 -6.96 9.56 13.51
CA ILE A 115 -6.09 8.46 13.11
C ILE A 115 -6.56 7.86 11.79
N LEU A 116 -7.85 7.62 11.62
CA LEU A 116 -8.43 7.10 10.39
C LEU A 116 -8.14 8.02 9.20
N LYS A 117 -8.28 9.34 9.39
CA LYS A 117 -7.87 10.34 8.41
C LYS A 117 -6.43 10.10 7.93
N ILE A 118 -5.50 9.96 8.87
CA ILE A 118 -4.09 9.75 8.56
C ILE A 118 -3.87 8.42 7.84
N CYS A 119 -4.54 7.35 8.29
CA CYS A 119 -4.45 6.03 7.64
C CYS A 119 -4.88 6.08 6.17
N TRP A 120 -5.90 6.87 5.83
CA TRP A 120 -6.31 7.06 4.43
C TRP A 120 -5.23 7.74 3.58
N TYR A 121 -4.62 8.82 4.08
CA TYR A 121 -3.53 9.49 3.36
C TYR A 121 -2.28 8.61 3.25
N GLN A 122 -1.95 7.84 4.29
CA GLN A 122 -0.84 6.88 4.25
C GLN A 122 -1.10 5.78 3.21
N SER A 123 -2.31 5.24 3.16
CA SER A 123 -2.70 4.24 2.17
C SER A 123 -2.58 4.80 0.76
N ALA A 124 -3.11 6.00 0.50
CA ALA A 124 -2.97 6.66 -0.80
C ALA A 124 -1.51 6.88 -1.19
N TYR A 125 -0.69 7.37 -0.27
CA TYR A 125 0.74 7.60 -0.50
C TYR A 125 1.50 6.30 -0.81
N SER A 126 1.22 5.25 -0.05
CA SER A 126 1.80 3.91 -0.28
C SER A 126 1.42 3.37 -1.67
N MET A 127 0.16 3.56 -2.09
CA MET A 127 -0.29 3.16 -3.44
C MET A 127 0.44 3.91 -4.54
N VAL A 128 0.73 5.21 -4.37
CA VAL A 128 1.54 5.99 -5.33
C VAL A 128 2.95 5.41 -5.47
N ILE A 129 3.60 5.13 -4.35
CA ILE A 129 4.95 4.55 -4.36
C ILE A 129 4.94 3.17 -5.02
N SER A 130 4.00 2.30 -4.64
CA SER A 130 3.85 0.96 -5.23
C SER A 130 3.58 1.03 -6.73
N LEU A 131 2.72 1.95 -7.17
CA LEU A 131 2.42 2.15 -8.59
C LEU A 131 3.64 2.62 -9.37
N ALA A 132 4.40 3.58 -8.83
CA ALA A 132 5.64 4.05 -9.46
C ALA A 132 6.66 2.92 -9.59
N LEU A 133 6.83 2.10 -8.56
CA LEU A 133 7.71 0.93 -8.59
C LEU A 133 7.25 -0.09 -9.64
N SER A 134 5.97 -0.40 -9.72
CA SER A 134 5.42 -1.32 -10.73
C SER A 134 5.64 -0.82 -12.15
N ILE A 135 5.50 0.48 -12.41
CA ILE A 135 5.77 1.07 -13.72
C ILE A 135 7.26 0.94 -14.08
N ILE A 136 8.16 1.22 -13.13
CA ILE A 136 9.61 1.06 -13.33
C ILE A 136 9.95 -0.40 -13.64
N GLU A 137 9.36 -1.35 -12.92
CA GLU A 137 9.54 -2.78 -13.15
C GLU A 137 9.14 -3.20 -14.57
N VAL A 138 7.97 -2.76 -15.02
CA VAL A 138 7.50 -3.03 -16.39
C VAL A 138 8.45 -2.44 -17.43
N ILE A 139 8.91 -1.20 -17.23
CA ILE A 139 9.87 -0.57 -18.14
C ILE A 139 11.19 -1.37 -18.18
N LEU A 140 11.71 -1.80 -17.03
CA LEU A 140 12.93 -2.63 -16.98
C LEU A 140 12.75 -3.94 -17.72
N VAL A 141 11.62 -4.64 -17.52
CA VAL A 141 11.33 -5.88 -18.25
C VAL A 141 11.25 -5.66 -19.75
N LEU A 142 10.62 -4.56 -20.20
CA LEU A 142 10.54 -4.22 -21.63
C LEU A 142 11.91 -3.90 -22.21
N ILE A 143 12.78 -3.20 -21.48
CA ILE A 143 14.16 -2.90 -21.90
C ILE A 143 14.97 -4.20 -22.02
N ILE A 144 14.92 -5.07 -21.01
CA ILE A 144 15.62 -6.36 -21.01
C ILE A 144 15.21 -7.18 -22.23
N ARG A 145 13.91 -7.31 -22.48
CA ARG A 145 13.40 -8.05 -23.65
C ARG A 145 13.73 -7.38 -24.98
N GLY A 146 13.58 -6.07 -25.07
CA GLY A 146 13.86 -5.31 -26.29
C GLY A 146 15.33 -5.35 -26.71
N LEU A 147 16.23 -5.47 -25.75
CA LEU A 147 17.67 -5.64 -25.99
C LEU A 147 18.07 -7.12 -26.15
N SER A 148 17.11 -8.05 -26.08
CA SER A 148 17.36 -9.51 -26.09
C SER A 148 18.40 -9.95 -25.05
N LEU A 149 18.46 -9.23 -23.92
CA LEU A 149 19.39 -9.52 -22.84
C LEU A 149 19.12 -10.85 -22.16
N ASP A 150 17.88 -11.31 -22.20
CA ASP A 150 17.42 -12.62 -21.71
C ASP A 150 18.05 -13.80 -22.49
N ILE A 151 18.46 -13.57 -23.76
CA ILE A 151 19.05 -14.61 -24.64
C ILE A 151 20.57 -14.53 -24.68
N TYR A 152 21.13 -13.33 -24.65
CA TYR A 152 22.58 -13.10 -24.90
C TYR A 152 23.33 -12.53 -23.71
N ALA A 153 22.64 -11.99 -22.70
CA ALA A 153 23.32 -11.44 -21.53
C ALA A 153 23.82 -12.58 -20.63
N PRO A 154 25.07 -12.48 -20.11
CA PRO A 154 25.46 -13.34 -19.01
C PRO A 154 24.48 -13.21 -17.85
N ASP A 155 24.12 -14.32 -17.20
CA ASP A 155 23.23 -14.35 -16.04
C ASP A 155 23.60 -13.31 -14.97
N MET A 156 24.87 -12.99 -14.86
CA MET A 156 25.42 -11.99 -13.96
C MET A 156 24.84 -10.58 -14.21
N ILE A 157 24.63 -10.18 -15.48
CA ILE A 157 24.06 -8.84 -15.79
C ILE A 157 22.61 -8.75 -15.35
N LEU A 158 21.81 -9.79 -15.62
CA LEU A 158 20.40 -9.86 -15.18
C LEU A 158 20.31 -9.89 -13.65
N TYR A 159 21.24 -10.57 -13.01
CA TYR A 159 21.34 -10.59 -11.54
C TYR A 159 21.64 -9.20 -10.96
N ILE A 160 22.59 -8.46 -11.57
CA ILE A 160 22.95 -7.10 -11.13
C ILE A 160 21.76 -6.15 -11.30
N ILE A 161 21.04 -6.21 -12.42
CA ILE A 161 19.84 -5.37 -12.66
C ILE A 161 18.75 -5.69 -11.63
N GLY A 162 18.43 -6.96 -11.44
CA GLY A 162 17.42 -7.42 -10.48
C GLY A 162 17.78 -7.03 -9.04
N PHE A 163 19.02 -7.24 -8.64
CA PHE A 163 19.52 -6.86 -7.32
C PHE A 163 19.47 -5.34 -7.08
N SER A 164 19.90 -4.55 -8.07
CA SER A 164 19.85 -3.08 -7.99
C SER A 164 18.43 -2.57 -7.87
N TYR A 165 17.49 -3.16 -8.61
CA TYR A 165 16.07 -2.84 -8.51
C TYR A 165 15.50 -3.21 -7.13
N THR A 166 15.86 -4.36 -6.58
CA THR A 166 15.46 -4.77 -5.24
C THR A 166 15.94 -3.79 -4.16
N ILE A 167 17.20 -3.34 -4.25
CA ILE A 167 17.71 -2.30 -3.33
C ILE A 167 16.89 -1.02 -3.47
N PHE A 168 16.60 -0.59 -4.70
CA PHE A 168 15.77 0.60 -4.93
C PHE A 168 14.37 0.46 -4.33
N GLN A 169 13.72 -0.69 -4.47
CA GLN A 169 12.43 -0.97 -3.83
C GLN A 169 12.52 -0.86 -2.30
N VAL A 170 13.53 -1.48 -1.70
CA VAL A 170 13.73 -1.43 -0.23
C VAL A 170 13.88 0.01 0.24
N VAL A 171 14.70 0.82 -0.44
CA VAL A 171 14.88 2.24 -0.11
C VAL A 171 13.57 3.02 -0.24
N ALA A 172 12.79 2.78 -1.31
CA ALA A 172 11.51 3.43 -1.52
C ALA A 172 10.49 3.08 -0.42
N TYR A 173 10.44 1.81 0.02
CA TYR A 173 9.55 1.39 1.12
C TYR A 173 10.01 1.92 2.47
N ILE A 174 11.31 1.98 2.77
CA ILE A 174 11.84 2.62 3.97
C ILE A 174 11.44 4.10 3.98
N TRP A 175 11.56 4.80 2.85
CA TRP A 175 11.14 6.18 2.72
C TRP A 175 9.62 6.34 2.96
N CYS A 176 8.80 5.51 2.33
CA CYS A 176 7.36 5.50 2.52
C CYS A 176 6.98 5.30 3.99
N PHE A 177 7.62 4.33 4.64
CA PHE A 177 7.45 4.07 6.07
C PHE A 177 7.82 5.29 6.92
N TRP A 178 8.96 5.94 6.62
CA TRP A 178 9.41 7.11 7.36
C TRP A 178 8.46 8.30 7.24
N VAL A 179 7.93 8.57 6.04
CA VAL A 179 6.92 9.61 5.82
C VAL A 179 5.64 9.27 6.58
N SER A 180 5.17 8.03 6.48
CA SER A 180 3.97 7.54 7.17
C SER A 180 4.09 7.65 8.69
N LEU A 181 5.22 7.22 9.24
CA LEU A 181 5.51 7.33 10.67
C LEU A 181 5.55 8.79 11.13
N THR A 182 6.14 9.68 10.32
CA THR A 182 6.20 11.10 10.66
C THR A 182 4.82 11.75 10.62
N LEU A 183 3.97 11.39 9.64
CA LEU A 183 2.60 11.88 9.54
C LEU A 183 1.78 11.48 10.78
N MET A 184 1.89 10.21 11.20
CA MET A 184 1.22 9.71 12.40
C MET A 184 1.75 10.38 13.66
N ALA A 185 3.07 10.51 13.79
CA ALA A 185 3.73 11.13 14.95
C ALA A 185 3.30 12.60 15.14
N ARG A 186 3.17 13.34 14.04
CA ARG A 186 2.67 14.71 14.05
C ARG A 186 1.21 14.80 14.46
N GLN A 187 0.38 13.86 13.99
CA GLN A 187 -1.05 13.83 14.34
C GLN A 187 -1.29 13.60 15.83
N ILE A 188 -0.48 12.76 16.48
CA ILE A 188 -0.64 12.45 17.92
C ILE A 188 0.27 13.29 18.82
N GLU A 189 1.02 14.23 18.25
CA GLU A 189 1.98 15.10 18.96
C GLU A 189 3.00 14.34 19.82
N LYS A 190 3.46 13.18 19.32
CA LYS A 190 4.46 12.33 19.97
C LYS A 190 5.71 12.16 19.11
N GLY A 191 6.80 11.75 19.73
CA GLY A 191 8.03 11.40 19.03
C GLY A 191 7.82 10.17 18.13
N ARG A 192 8.57 10.08 17.02
CA ARG A 192 8.46 8.96 16.06
C ARG A 192 8.67 7.59 16.70
N LEU A 193 9.61 7.48 17.65
CA LEU A 193 9.88 6.22 18.33
C LEU A 193 8.69 5.76 19.19
N ALA A 194 8.09 6.67 19.95
CA ALA A 194 6.87 6.38 20.70
C ALA A 194 5.71 5.99 19.79
N THR A 195 5.53 6.71 18.68
CA THR A 195 4.51 6.41 17.66
C THR A 195 4.72 5.02 17.06
N PHE A 196 5.95 4.66 16.74
CA PHE A 196 6.31 3.34 16.25
C PHE A 196 5.96 2.24 17.26
N GLY A 197 6.32 2.43 18.54
CA GLY A 197 5.95 1.50 19.61
C GLY A 197 4.44 1.34 19.77
N ILE A 198 3.68 2.44 19.72
CA ILE A 198 2.21 2.41 19.75
C ILE A 198 1.66 1.64 18.55
N GLY A 199 2.23 1.88 17.35
CA GLY A 199 1.83 1.18 16.13
C GLY A 199 2.05 -0.33 16.20
N ILE A 200 3.18 -0.78 16.73
CA ILE A 200 3.46 -2.20 16.97
C ILE A 200 2.41 -2.79 17.92
N LEU A 201 2.16 -2.16 19.06
CA LEU A 201 1.16 -2.64 20.03
C LEU A 201 -0.23 -2.73 19.41
N ALA A 202 -0.64 -1.72 18.63
CA ALA A 202 -1.93 -1.71 17.95
C ALA A 202 -2.05 -2.83 16.90
N SER A 203 -0.96 -3.21 16.25
CA SER A 203 -0.93 -4.29 15.26
C SER A 203 -0.87 -5.68 15.90
N LEU A 204 -0.24 -5.83 17.06
CA LEU A 204 -0.13 -7.12 17.74
C LEU A 204 -1.47 -7.64 18.27
N ILE A 205 -2.38 -6.75 18.68
CA ILE A 205 -3.69 -7.15 19.23
C ILE A 205 -4.53 -7.95 18.21
N PRO A 206 -4.76 -7.47 16.98
CA PRO A 206 -5.49 -8.23 15.97
C PRO A 206 -4.78 -9.55 15.59
N VAL A 207 -3.45 -9.54 15.49
CA VAL A 207 -2.66 -10.72 15.16
C VAL A 207 -2.81 -11.79 16.25
N ALA A 208 -2.70 -11.41 17.51
CA ALA A 208 -2.89 -12.32 18.63
C ALA A 208 -4.32 -12.89 18.66
N PHE A 209 -5.33 -12.05 18.41
CA PHE A 209 -6.73 -12.48 18.35
C PHE A 209 -6.98 -13.52 17.23
N ILE A 210 -6.46 -13.25 16.02
CA ILE A 210 -6.54 -14.19 14.89
C ILE A 210 -5.79 -15.50 15.22
N GLY A 211 -4.62 -15.42 15.82
CA GLY A 211 -3.84 -16.60 16.24
C GLY A 211 -4.61 -17.48 17.23
N ILE A 212 -5.30 -16.87 18.19
CA ILE A 212 -6.16 -17.59 19.16
C ILE A 212 -7.33 -18.26 18.45
N LEU A 213 -8.02 -17.55 17.54
CA LEU A 213 -9.14 -18.12 16.77
C LEU A 213 -8.71 -19.31 15.92
N VAL A 214 -7.60 -19.20 15.19
CA VAL A 214 -7.04 -20.29 14.37
C VAL A 214 -6.67 -21.47 15.25
N GLY A 215 -6.03 -21.23 16.39
CA GLY A 215 -5.69 -22.27 17.36
C GLY A 215 -6.92 -23.00 17.90
N MET A 216 -8.00 -22.26 18.22
CA MET A 216 -9.27 -22.88 18.65
C MET A 216 -9.93 -23.73 17.55
N VAL A 217 -9.92 -23.24 16.29
CA VAL A 217 -10.46 -24.02 15.16
C VAL A 217 -9.64 -25.28 14.93
N MET A 218 -8.31 -25.20 14.96
CA MET A 218 -7.44 -26.38 14.82
C MET A 218 -7.69 -27.41 15.93
N LEU A 219 -7.85 -26.97 17.18
CA LEU A 219 -8.17 -27.86 18.29
C LEU A 219 -9.56 -28.49 18.18
N ALA A 220 -10.54 -27.77 17.62
CA ALA A 220 -11.88 -28.31 17.41
C ALA A 220 -11.95 -29.33 16.26
N THR A 221 -11.09 -29.20 15.23
CA THR A 221 -11.04 -30.08 14.06
C THR A 221 -10.11 -31.29 14.26
N SER A 222 -9.27 -31.29 15.29
CA SER A 222 -8.36 -32.39 15.62
C SER A 222 -8.97 -33.45 16.55
N ARG A 223 -10.24 -33.28 16.93
CA ARG A 223 -11.04 -34.25 17.69
C ARG A 223 -12.01 -34.97 16.78
#